data_5c8b2a5497c8d477e89c9bb47e6b1a2b
#
_entry.id   5c8b2a5497c8d477e89c9bb47e6b1a2b
#
_cell.length_a   1.000
_cell.length_b   1.000
_cell.length_c   1.000
_cell.angle_alpha   90.00
_cell.angle_beta   90.00
_cell.angle_gamma   90.00
#
_symmetry.space_group_name_H-M   'P 1'
#
loop_
_entity.id
_entity.type
_entity.pdbx_description
1 polymer ?
#
loop_
_entity_poly.entity_id
_entity_poly.type
_entity_poly.pdbx_seq_one_letter_code
_entity_poly.pdbx_strand_id
1 'polypeptide(L)'
;MYDKELTVEVLKQILNAAETIMARFEPVKQVSGFTDSSMGMEKMDSICMLLIVIGESLKNLDKITEGRLLPGYPEVDWKKAKKMRDILTHHYADVNAEAVFNTCKEKIPSLITTIKKILRDMK
;
A
#
# COMPACT_ATOMS: atom_id res chain seq x y z
N MET A 1 -9.17 15.23 -19.32
CA MET A 1 -7.73 15.16 -19.05
C MET A 1 -7.43 15.53 -17.62
N TYR A 2 -6.49 14.87 -17.01
CA TYR A 2 -6.13 15.11 -15.63
C TYR A 2 -4.71 15.64 -15.53
N ASP A 3 -4.37 16.19 -14.35
CA ASP A 3 -3.05 16.77 -14.09
C ASP A 3 -1.98 15.68 -14.00
N LYS A 4 -1.15 15.57 -15.02
CA LYS A 4 -0.10 14.56 -15.10
C LYS A 4 0.96 14.75 -14.02
N GLU A 5 1.36 15.98 -13.76
CA GLU A 5 2.39 16.30 -12.79
C GLU A 5 1.97 15.90 -11.38
N LEU A 6 0.73 16.22 -11.01
CA LEU A 6 0.17 15.87 -9.74
C LEU A 6 -0.01 14.34 -9.61
N THR A 7 -0.43 13.69 -10.71
CA THR A 7 -0.56 12.23 -10.77
C THR A 7 0.77 11.54 -10.48
N VAL A 8 1.84 12.00 -11.14
CA VAL A 8 3.19 11.45 -10.93
C VAL A 8 3.64 11.63 -9.47
N GLU A 9 3.35 12.79 -8.88
CA GLU A 9 3.70 13.07 -7.50
C GLU A 9 3.01 12.09 -6.54
N VAL A 10 1.72 11.85 -6.73
CA VAL A 10 0.97 10.90 -5.88
C VAL A 10 1.49 9.47 -6.07
N LEU A 11 1.77 9.08 -7.32
CA LEU A 11 2.37 7.75 -7.59
C LEU A 11 3.70 7.57 -6.86
N LYS A 12 4.53 8.60 -6.84
CA LYS A 12 5.81 8.55 -6.13
C LYS A 12 5.61 8.44 -4.62
N GLN A 13 4.59 9.08 -4.06
CA GLN A 13 4.26 8.94 -2.64
C GLN A 13 3.87 7.49 -2.32
N ILE A 14 3.05 6.87 -3.17
CA ILE A 14 2.66 5.47 -3.00
C ILE A 14 3.88 4.56 -3.07
N LEU A 15 4.73 4.77 -4.06
CA LEU A 15 5.95 3.98 -4.23
C LEU A 15 6.85 4.09 -3.00
N ASN A 16 7.07 5.30 -2.51
CA ASN A 16 7.90 5.53 -1.34
C ASN A 16 7.35 4.81 -0.10
N ALA A 17 6.03 4.90 0.13
CA ALA A 17 5.38 4.22 1.23
C ALA A 17 5.53 2.70 1.11
N ALA A 18 5.33 2.16 -0.09
CA ALA A 18 5.43 0.71 -0.33
C ALA A 18 6.87 0.22 -0.14
N GLU A 19 7.85 0.95 -0.61
CA GLU A 19 9.26 0.60 -0.42
C GLU A 19 9.67 0.67 1.04
N THR A 20 9.14 1.64 1.78
CA THR A 20 9.39 1.74 3.23
C THR A 20 8.78 0.55 3.97
N ILE A 21 7.57 0.13 3.58
CA ILE A 21 6.96 -1.08 4.14
C ILE A 21 7.89 -2.28 3.94
N MET A 22 8.41 -2.47 2.73
CA MET A 22 9.27 -3.61 2.44
C MET A 22 10.56 -3.59 3.25
N ALA A 23 11.14 -2.40 3.45
CA ALA A 23 12.34 -2.26 4.27
C ALA A 23 12.06 -2.64 5.73
N ARG A 24 10.92 -2.22 6.27
CA ARG A 24 10.52 -2.55 7.64
C ARG A 24 10.12 -4.01 7.79
N PHE A 25 9.54 -4.60 6.75
CA PHE A 25 9.09 -5.98 6.76
C PHE A 25 10.24 -6.98 6.58
N GLU A 26 11.34 -6.56 6.00
CA GLU A 26 12.45 -7.44 5.63
C GLU A 26 12.88 -8.39 6.76
N PRO A 27 13.07 -7.94 8.02
CA PRO A 27 13.46 -8.87 9.10
C PRO A 27 12.33 -9.74 9.63
N VAL A 28 11.08 -9.50 9.22
CA VAL A 28 9.93 -10.29 9.67
C VAL A 28 9.77 -11.51 8.76
N LYS A 29 10.07 -12.69 9.30
CA LYS A 29 10.06 -13.93 8.49
C LYS A 29 8.83 -14.78 8.70
N GLN A 30 8.03 -14.49 9.72
CA GLN A 30 6.80 -15.22 10.03
C GLN A 30 5.86 -14.31 10.83
N VAL A 31 4.60 -14.70 10.89
CA VAL A 31 3.56 -13.91 11.54
C VAL A 31 3.91 -13.57 13.00
N SER A 32 4.49 -14.53 13.71
CA SER A 32 4.88 -14.32 15.10
C SER A 32 5.92 -13.20 15.28
N GLY A 33 6.64 -12.85 14.24
CA GLY A 33 7.55 -11.68 14.27
C GLY A 33 6.84 -10.37 14.54
N PHE A 34 5.54 -10.29 14.26
CA PHE A 34 4.72 -9.13 14.60
C PHE A 34 4.15 -9.21 16.01
N THR A 35 3.88 -10.41 16.53
CA THR A 35 3.07 -10.57 17.73
C THR A 35 3.85 -10.98 18.97
N ASP A 36 5.09 -11.48 18.82
CA ASP A 36 5.86 -12.05 19.93
C ASP A 36 6.55 -11.02 20.82
N SER A 37 6.61 -9.75 20.42
CA SER A 37 7.31 -8.73 21.18
C SER A 37 6.70 -7.36 20.97
N SER A 38 7.00 -6.43 21.88
CA SER A 38 6.59 -5.04 21.72
C SER A 38 7.21 -4.42 20.48
N MET A 39 8.46 -4.76 20.18
CA MET A 39 9.13 -4.24 18.97
C MET A 39 8.45 -4.75 17.70
N GLY A 40 8.05 -6.02 17.69
CA GLY A 40 7.33 -6.59 16.54
C GLY A 40 5.98 -5.92 16.35
N MET A 41 5.26 -5.67 17.42
CA MET A 41 3.96 -5.00 17.37
C MET A 41 4.08 -3.55 16.91
N GLU A 42 5.11 -2.84 17.37
CA GLU A 42 5.38 -1.47 16.91
C GLU A 42 5.70 -1.46 15.41
N LYS A 43 6.44 -2.46 14.94
CA LYS A 43 6.75 -2.62 13.52
C LYS A 43 5.47 -2.83 12.71
N MET A 44 4.60 -3.72 13.18
CA MET A 44 3.31 -3.95 12.53
C MET A 44 2.47 -2.66 12.47
N ASP A 45 2.41 -1.93 13.60
CA ASP A 45 1.66 -0.67 13.67
C ASP A 45 2.20 0.35 12.66
N SER A 46 3.52 0.46 12.54
CA SER A 46 4.12 1.40 11.60
C SER A 46 3.85 1.01 10.15
N ILE A 47 3.85 -0.28 9.84
CA ILE A 47 3.50 -0.79 8.52
C ILE A 47 2.03 -0.50 8.22
N CYS A 48 1.14 -0.75 9.18
CA CYS A 48 -0.28 -0.47 9.00
C CYS A 48 -0.55 1.02 8.74
N MET A 49 0.19 1.91 9.39
CA MET A 49 0.08 3.35 9.13
C MET A 49 0.41 3.65 7.66
N LEU A 50 1.45 3.02 7.12
CA LEU A 50 1.83 3.21 5.72
C LEU A 50 0.82 2.58 4.77
N LEU A 51 0.19 1.47 5.15
CA LEU A 51 -0.90 0.89 4.36
C LEU A 51 -2.08 1.85 4.27
N ILE A 52 -2.37 2.59 5.35
CA ILE A 52 -3.40 3.62 5.34
C ILE A 52 -3.01 4.75 4.37
N VAL A 53 -1.76 5.18 4.40
CA VAL A 53 -1.25 6.21 3.48
C VAL A 53 -1.44 5.75 2.04
N ILE A 54 -1.10 4.50 1.73
CA ILE A 54 -1.27 3.95 0.38
C ILE A 54 -2.74 3.98 -0.04
N GLY A 55 -3.64 3.50 0.82
CA GLY A 55 -5.08 3.49 0.53
C GLY A 55 -5.63 4.89 0.29
N GLU A 56 -5.24 5.86 1.12
CA GLU A 56 -5.63 7.26 0.96
C GLU A 56 -5.11 7.82 -0.35
N SER A 57 -3.85 7.54 -0.66
CA SER A 57 -3.22 8.03 -1.89
C SER A 57 -3.87 7.42 -3.13
N LEU A 58 -4.27 6.14 -3.07
CA LEU A 58 -4.99 5.51 -4.18
C LEU A 58 -6.35 6.14 -4.40
N LYS A 59 -7.07 6.48 -3.34
CA LYS A 59 -8.36 7.18 -3.45
C LYS A 59 -8.16 8.57 -4.05
N ASN A 60 -7.12 9.27 -3.61
CA ASN A 60 -6.78 10.58 -4.15
C ASN A 60 -6.41 10.48 -5.64
N LEU A 61 -5.66 9.45 -6.00
CA LEU A 61 -5.28 9.21 -7.39
C LEU A 61 -6.50 9.00 -8.28
N ASP A 62 -7.47 8.19 -7.82
CA ASP A 62 -8.72 8.01 -8.55
C ASP A 62 -9.47 9.33 -8.74
N LYS A 63 -9.47 10.17 -7.71
CA LYS A 63 -10.12 11.48 -7.78
C LYS A 63 -9.45 12.37 -8.81
N ILE A 64 -8.12 12.45 -8.79
CA ILE A 64 -7.33 13.26 -9.72
C ILE A 64 -7.50 12.80 -11.16
N THR A 65 -7.51 11.47 -11.38
CA THR A 65 -7.58 10.87 -12.73
C THR A 65 -8.98 10.51 -13.17
N GLU A 66 -9.99 10.88 -12.38
CA GLU A 66 -11.40 10.57 -12.64
C GLU A 66 -11.64 9.06 -12.83
N GLY A 67 -10.88 8.25 -12.07
CA GLY A 67 -10.99 6.80 -12.12
C GLY A 67 -10.49 6.16 -13.41
N ARG A 68 -9.72 6.87 -14.21
CA ARG A 68 -9.30 6.41 -15.55
C ARG A 68 -7.95 5.72 -15.57
N LEU A 69 -7.07 5.99 -14.62
CA LEU A 69 -5.70 5.48 -14.66
C LEU A 69 -5.60 4.02 -14.20
N LEU A 70 -6.07 3.72 -13.00
CA LEU A 70 -5.85 2.42 -12.37
C LEU A 70 -6.50 1.24 -13.12
N PRO A 71 -7.69 1.39 -13.73
CA PRO A 71 -8.27 0.26 -14.49
C PRO A 71 -7.40 -0.24 -15.64
N GLY A 72 -6.47 0.57 -16.13
CA GLY A 72 -5.52 0.15 -17.16
C GLY A 72 -4.44 -0.80 -16.65
N TYR A 73 -4.40 -1.06 -15.34
CA TYR A 73 -3.37 -1.90 -14.70
C TYR A 73 -4.03 -2.95 -13.80
N PRO A 74 -4.70 -3.96 -14.40
CA PRO A 74 -5.47 -4.94 -13.62
C PRO A 74 -4.62 -5.93 -12.82
N GLU A 75 -3.30 -5.82 -12.90
CA GLU A 75 -2.37 -6.67 -12.15
C GLU A 75 -2.53 -6.53 -10.63
N VAL A 76 -3.06 -5.38 -10.17
CA VAL A 76 -3.32 -5.12 -8.76
C VAL A 76 -4.83 -5.01 -8.55
N ASP A 77 -5.31 -5.61 -7.48
CA ASP A 77 -6.71 -5.44 -7.07
C ASP A 77 -6.83 -4.10 -6.32
N TRP A 78 -7.04 -3.03 -7.06
CA TRP A 78 -7.10 -1.67 -6.52
C TRP A 78 -8.24 -1.48 -5.53
N LYS A 79 -9.35 -2.17 -5.77
CA LYS A 79 -10.51 -2.10 -4.88
C LYS A 79 -10.17 -2.65 -3.50
N LYS A 80 -9.48 -3.79 -3.45
CA LYS A 80 -9.03 -4.39 -2.19
C LYS A 80 -8.02 -3.51 -1.47
N ALA A 81 -7.09 -2.93 -2.22
CA ALA A 81 -6.08 -2.05 -1.65
C ALA A 81 -6.71 -0.82 -0.98
N LYS A 82 -7.71 -0.23 -1.63
CA LYS A 82 -8.45 0.90 -1.06
C LYS A 82 -9.30 0.47 0.14
N LYS A 83 -9.90 -0.71 0.08
CA LYS A 83 -10.72 -1.25 1.18
C LYS A 83 -9.88 -1.54 2.42
N MET A 84 -8.64 -1.96 2.25
CA MET A 84 -7.71 -2.20 3.36
C MET A 84 -7.56 -0.95 4.25
N ARG A 85 -7.47 0.22 3.62
CA ARG A 85 -7.39 1.49 4.36
C ARG A 85 -8.61 1.68 5.27
N ASP A 86 -9.82 1.37 4.77
CA ASP A 86 -11.02 1.53 5.56
C ASP A 86 -11.04 0.57 6.76
N ILE A 87 -10.62 -0.67 6.55
CA ILE A 87 -10.53 -1.67 7.62
C ILE A 87 -9.52 -1.20 8.68
N LEU A 88 -8.35 -0.75 8.27
CA LEU A 88 -7.32 -0.31 9.20
C LEU A 88 -7.73 0.94 9.96
N THR A 89 -8.45 1.85 9.32
CA THR A 89 -8.87 3.11 9.94
C THR A 89 -10.00 2.90 10.95
N HIS A 90 -10.98 2.06 10.62
CA HIS A 90 -12.20 1.94 11.41
C HIS A 90 -12.24 0.71 12.32
N HIS A 91 -11.41 -0.29 12.08
CA HIS A 91 -11.44 -1.56 12.79
C HIS A 91 -10.05 -2.04 13.21
N TYR A 92 -9.17 -1.12 13.55
CA TYR A 92 -7.76 -1.47 13.82
C TYR A 92 -7.61 -2.52 14.94
N ALA A 93 -8.44 -2.44 15.98
CA ALA A 93 -8.37 -3.40 17.09
C ALA A 93 -8.62 -4.85 16.64
N ASP A 94 -9.31 -5.03 15.51
CA ASP A 94 -9.65 -6.35 14.97
C ASP A 94 -8.72 -6.78 13.83
N VAL A 95 -7.65 -6.02 13.57
CA VAL A 95 -6.74 -6.31 12.46
C VAL A 95 -5.97 -7.60 12.75
N ASN A 96 -5.99 -8.49 11.77
CA ASN A 96 -5.34 -9.79 11.83
C ASN A 96 -3.88 -9.67 11.37
N ALA A 97 -2.94 -10.02 12.25
CA ALA A 97 -1.50 -9.96 11.93
C ALA A 97 -1.13 -10.82 10.73
N GLU A 98 -1.80 -11.97 10.54
CA GLU A 98 -1.58 -12.83 9.39
C GLU A 98 -1.96 -12.12 8.08
N ALA A 99 -3.08 -11.40 8.08
CA ALA A 99 -3.51 -10.64 6.91
C ALA A 99 -2.50 -9.55 6.56
N VAL A 100 -1.97 -8.85 7.57
CA VAL A 100 -0.94 -7.83 7.36
C VAL A 100 0.34 -8.47 6.81
N PHE A 101 0.75 -9.59 7.38
CA PHE A 101 1.93 -10.33 6.92
C PHE A 101 1.79 -10.72 5.45
N ASN A 102 0.65 -11.31 5.08
CA ASN A 102 0.41 -11.75 3.70
C ASN A 102 0.35 -10.57 2.73
N THR A 103 -0.22 -9.45 3.17
CA THR A 103 -0.23 -8.23 2.37
C THR A 103 1.19 -7.77 2.06
N CYS A 104 2.05 -7.72 3.06
CA CYS A 104 3.45 -7.32 2.88
C CYS A 104 4.21 -8.29 1.99
N LYS A 105 3.99 -9.59 2.18
CA LYS A 105 4.73 -10.62 1.46
C LYS A 105 4.31 -10.73 -0.01
N GLU A 106 3.01 -10.62 -0.29
CA GLU A 106 2.47 -10.92 -1.62
C GLU A 106 1.98 -9.69 -2.38
N LYS A 107 1.32 -8.76 -1.68
CA LYS A 107 0.64 -7.65 -2.35
C LYS A 107 1.53 -6.44 -2.57
N ILE A 108 2.37 -6.11 -1.59
CA ILE A 108 3.23 -4.93 -1.69
C ILE A 108 4.29 -5.07 -2.80
N PRO A 109 4.97 -6.22 -2.96
CA PRO A 109 5.89 -6.35 -4.11
C PRO A 109 5.21 -6.16 -5.46
N SER A 110 4.01 -6.70 -5.62
CA SER A 110 3.23 -6.54 -6.85
C SER A 110 2.84 -5.07 -7.06
N LEU A 111 2.45 -4.40 -6.00
CA LEU A 111 2.12 -2.96 -6.05
C LEU A 111 3.32 -2.14 -6.50
N ILE A 112 4.50 -2.40 -5.93
CA ILE A 112 5.74 -1.69 -6.30
C ILE A 112 6.03 -1.86 -7.79
N THR A 113 5.98 -3.10 -8.27
CA THR A 113 6.25 -3.39 -9.69
C THR A 113 5.27 -2.63 -10.59
N THR A 114 3.99 -2.63 -10.22
CA THR A 114 2.94 -1.98 -11.01
C THR A 114 3.07 -0.46 -11.00
N ILE A 115 3.33 0.14 -9.83
CA ILE A 115 3.50 1.59 -9.74
C ILE A 115 4.72 2.05 -10.58
N LYS A 116 5.80 1.31 -10.53
CA LYS A 116 6.97 1.60 -11.38
C LYS A 116 6.63 1.54 -12.87
N LYS A 117 5.81 0.55 -13.25
CA LYS A 117 5.34 0.42 -14.63
C LYS A 117 4.50 1.62 -15.04
N ILE A 118 3.56 2.05 -14.19
CA ILE A 118 2.73 3.22 -14.47
C ILE A 118 3.61 4.46 -14.66
N LEU A 119 4.59 4.65 -13.77
CA LEU A 119 5.50 5.80 -13.87
C LEU A 119 6.31 5.79 -15.18
N ARG A 120 6.75 4.60 -15.62
CA ARG A 120 7.44 4.48 -16.90
C ARG A 120 6.53 4.83 -18.07
N ASP A 121 5.29 4.36 -18.02
CA ASP A 121 4.31 4.60 -19.09
C ASP A 121 3.90 6.06 -19.21
N MET A 122 4.08 6.83 -18.14
CA MET A 122 3.71 8.26 -18.10
C MET A 122 4.83 9.20 -18.53
N LYS A 123 6.00 8.69 -18.84
CA LYS A 123 7.11 9.54 -19.31
C LYS A 123 6.87 10.08 -20.71
#